data_03a7799af6186a199739fc87fa438555
#
_entry.id   03a7799af6186a199739fc87fa438555
#
_cell.length_a   1.000
_cell.length_b   1.000
_cell.length_c   1.000
_cell.angle_alpha   90.00
_cell.angle_beta   90.00
_cell.angle_gamma   90.00
#
_symmetry.space_group_name_H-M   'P 1'
#
loop_
_entity.id
_entity.type
_entity.pdbx_description
1 polymer ?
#
loop_
_entity_poly.entity_id
_entity_poly.type
_entity_poly.pdbx_seq_one_letter_code
_entity_poly.pdbx_strand_id
1 'polypeptide(L)'
;MIQIENLGFSYGSVPVLKNITMTLEPGRIYGLLGENGVGKTTLLTLLCGLKKAMSGSISVDGHDPFAREPEVLASQYYLADDFRKVSMKASAFAQGAGAFWPEFEMDKFMEIMSLFETDPSMKMNAMSTGQLKKTYISFALSLGTKYLYLDEPTNGLDIPSKAQFRSALMKYTPEDSTIVISTHQVRDLENIIDPIIILDRQDVLLNASVEEISSKLFFDYGTTLHPGSLYSEQLPGGFIQVYPNTEGVESKVNIEALFNAVHRHKDIVKELFNESR
;
A
#
# COMPACT_ATOMS: atom_id res chain seq x y z
N MET A 1 0.06 14.50 7.06
CA MET A 1 1.11 13.65 7.69
C MET A 1 0.46 12.66 8.64
N ILE A 2 0.89 11.40 8.62
CA ILE A 2 0.41 10.37 9.57
C ILE A 2 1.55 10.02 10.51
N GLN A 3 1.31 10.09 11.82
CA GLN A 3 2.28 9.71 12.86
C GLN A 3 1.75 8.52 13.64
N ILE A 4 2.59 7.53 13.84
CA ILE A 4 2.30 6.30 14.55
C ILE A 4 3.36 6.15 15.64
N GLU A 5 2.95 6.04 16.91
CA GLU A 5 3.85 5.95 18.05
C GLU A 5 3.49 4.76 18.94
N ASN A 6 4.43 3.84 19.08
CA ASN A 6 4.33 2.65 19.95
C ASN A 6 3.01 1.87 19.77
N LEU A 7 2.49 1.84 18.54
CA LEU A 7 1.21 1.24 18.22
C LEU A 7 1.21 -0.25 18.51
N GLY A 8 0.22 -0.71 19.28
CA GLY A 8 -0.03 -2.12 19.52
C GLY A 8 -1.49 -2.49 19.31
N PHE A 9 -1.70 -3.69 18.76
CA PHE A 9 -3.03 -4.25 18.54
C PHE A 9 -3.04 -5.77 18.60
N SER A 10 -4.11 -6.35 19.17
CA SER A 10 -4.33 -7.79 19.27
C SER A 10 -5.78 -8.15 18.94
N TYR A 11 -6.01 -9.33 18.38
CA TYR A 11 -7.34 -9.95 18.33
C TYR A 11 -7.48 -10.91 19.50
N GLY A 12 -8.22 -10.51 20.54
CA GLY A 12 -8.26 -11.25 21.81
C GLY A 12 -6.87 -11.36 22.40
N SER A 13 -6.37 -12.58 22.58
CA SER A 13 -5.02 -12.87 23.11
C SER A 13 -3.92 -12.95 22.04
N VAL A 14 -4.28 -12.84 20.75
CA VAL A 14 -3.31 -12.99 19.66
C VAL A 14 -2.76 -11.61 19.25
N PRO A 15 -1.50 -11.28 19.55
CA PRO A 15 -0.91 -10.01 19.15
C PRO A 15 -0.64 -9.99 17.65
N VAL A 16 -0.97 -8.84 17.02
CA VAL A 16 -0.81 -8.63 15.57
C VAL A 16 0.18 -7.52 15.27
N LEU A 17 0.13 -6.44 16.03
CA LEU A 17 1.08 -5.31 15.93
C LEU A 17 1.64 -5.02 17.32
N LYS A 18 2.95 -4.70 17.40
CA LYS A 18 3.61 -4.42 18.67
C LYS A 18 4.65 -3.33 18.50
N ASN A 19 4.48 -2.24 19.27
CA ASN A 19 5.42 -1.12 19.30
C ASN A 19 5.77 -0.53 17.92
N ILE A 20 4.80 -0.51 17.00
CA ILE A 20 5.02 0.09 15.67
C ILE A 20 5.17 1.60 15.83
N THR A 21 6.30 2.13 15.39
CA THR A 21 6.57 3.57 15.34
C THR A 21 7.08 3.94 13.97
N MET A 22 6.36 4.82 13.28
CA MET A 22 6.74 5.33 11.96
C MET A 22 5.95 6.59 11.60
N THR A 23 6.48 7.36 10.67
CA THR A 23 5.80 8.52 10.07
C THR A 23 5.57 8.26 8.58
N LEU A 24 4.39 8.63 8.08
CA LEU A 24 4.08 8.63 6.67
C LEU A 24 3.94 10.08 6.21
N GLU A 25 4.84 10.49 5.34
CA GLU A 25 4.88 11.84 4.78
C GLU A 25 3.80 12.05 3.72
N PRO A 26 3.30 13.28 3.54
CA PRO A 26 2.31 13.59 2.53
C PRO A 26 2.89 13.46 1.10
N GLY A 27 2.00 13.26 0.11
CA GLY A 27 2.37 13.21 -1.30
C GLY A 27 3.18 11.97 -1.70
N ARG A 28 3.03 10.85 -0.99
CA ARG A 28 3.78 9.61 -1.24
C ARG A 28 2.85 8.41 -1.45
N ILE A 29 3.29 7.46 -2.26
CA ILE A 29 2.60 6.18 -2.50
C ILE A 29 3.37 5.06 -1.79
N TYR A 30 2.97 4.75 -0.58
CA TYR A 30 3.60 3.71 0.24
C TYR A 30 3.19 2.31 -0.19
N GLY A 31 4.17 1.44 -0.41
CA GLY A 31 3.93 0.00 -0.54
C GLY A 31 4.02 -0.68 0.83
N LEU A 32 2.90 -1.18 1.36
CA LEU A 32 2.87 -1.96 2.60
C LEU A 32 2.96 -3.45 2.28
N LEU A 33 4.14 -4.01 2.40
CA LEU A 33 4.50 -5.37 2.04
C LEU A 33 4.52 -6.28 3.27
N GLY A 34 4.24 -7.55 3.07
CA GLY A 34 4.30 -8.56 4.12
C GLY A 34 3.54 -9.82 3.71
N GLU A 35 3.84 -10.93 4.37
CA GLU A 35 3.10 -12.18 4.18
C GLU A 35 1.62 -12.04 4.54
N ASN A 36 0.81 -13.01 4.13
CA ASN A 36 -0.59 -13.03 4.53
C ASN A 36 -0.72 -13.25 6.05
N GLY A 37 -1.59 -12.47 6.68
CA GLY A 37 -1.85 -12.57 8.12
C GLY A 37 -0.86 -11.81 9.02
N VAL A 38 0.15 -11.09 8.49
CA VAL A 38 1.11 -10.32 9.31
C VAL A 38 0.55 -9.04 9.92
N GLY A 39 -0.65 -8.60 9.49
CA GLY A 39 -1.29 -7.42 10.05
C GLY A 39 -1.45 -6.22 9.10
N LYS A 40 -1.20 -6.36 7.79
CA LYS A 40 -1.37 -5.27 6.80
C LYS A 40 -2.77 -4.64 6.86
N THR A 41 -3.81 -5.46 6.67
CA THR A 41 -5.22 -5.03 6.79
C THR A 41 -5.54 -4.43 8.15
N THR A 42 -4.96 -4.99 9.22
CA THR A 42 -5.13 -4.48 10.58
C THR A 42 -4.54 -3.07 10.71
N LEU A 43 -3.34 -2.86 10.21
CA LEU A 43 -2.70 -1.54 10.21
C LEU A 43 -3.53 -0.53 9.40
N LEU A 44 -3.97 -0.86 8.17
CA LEU A 44 -4.81 0.03 7.38
C LEU A 44 -6.13 0.38 8.08
N THR A 45 -6.77 -0.61 8.73
CA THR A 45 -8.03 -0.36 9.47
C THR A 45 -7.85 0.47 10.74
N LEU A 46 -6.67 0.46 11.34
CA LEU A 46 -6.31 1.34 12.45
C LEU A 46 -6.05 2.77 11.93
N LEU A 47 -5.31 2.94 10.83
CA LEU A 47 -5.03 4.24 10.22
C LEU A 47 -6.30 4.99 9.83
N CYS A 48 -7.30 4.29 9.28
CA CYS A 48 -8.56 4.91 8.89
C CYS A 48 -9.61 4.99 10.04
N GLY A 49 -9.24 4.65 11.28
CA GLY A 49 -10.10 4.77 12.44
C GLY A 49 -11.26 3.75 12.50
N LEU A 50 -11.20 2.66 11.74
CA LEU A 50 -12.17 1.56 11.83
C LEU A 50 -11.91 0.66 13.04
N LYS A 51 -10.68 0.67 13.57
CA LYS A 51 -10.28 -0.03 14.78
C LYS A 51 -9.58 0.92 15.74
N LYS A 52 -9.72 0.66 17.04
CA LYS A 52 -9.03 1.39 18.09
C LYS A 52 -7.70 0.72 18.42
N ALA A 53 -6.62 1.51 18.49
CA ALA A 53 -5.35 1.04 19.03
C ALA A 53 -5.51 0.54 20.48
N MET A 54 -4.82 -0.54 20.85
CA MET A 54 -4.79 -1.04 22.23
C MET A 54 -3.70 -0.37 23.05
N SER A 55 -2.61 0.03 22.42
CA SER A 55 -1.54 0.83 23.01
C SER A 55 -0.94 1.76 21.95
N GLY A 56 -0.24 2.80 22.42
CA GLY A 56 0.32 3.81 21.55
C GLY A 56 -0.74 4.74 20.97
N SER A 57 -0.38 5.47 19.93
CA SER A 57 -1.25 6.45 19.28
C SER A 57 -1.08 6.48 17.77
N ILE A 58 -2.12 6.93 17.09
CA ILE A 58 -2.12 7.28 15.67
C ILE A 58 -2.65 8.70 15.57
N SER A 59 -1.95 9.53 14.83
CA SER A 59 -2.37 10.89 14.50
C SER A 59 -2.37 11.10 12.99
N VAL A 60 -3.48 11.52 12.45
CA VAL A 60 -3.68 11.94 11.06
C VAL A 60 -3.89 13.44 11.04
N ASP A 61 -2.91 14.21 10.58
CA ASP A 61 -2.90 15.69 10.65
C ASP A 61 -3.19 16.25 12.07
N GLY A 62 -2.71 15.57 13.11
CA GLY A 62 -2.91 15.99 14.51
C GLY A 62 -4.16 15.42 15.18
N HIS A 63 -5.01 14.69 14.46
CA HIS A 63 -6.27 14.12 14.96
C HIS A 63 -6.18 12.60 15.17
N ASP A 64 -6.85 12.10 16.20
CA ASP A 64 -7.05 10.64 16.37
C ASP A 64 -8.10 10.15 15.36
N PRO A 65 -7.74 9.29 14.39
CA PRO A 65 -8.69 8.81 13.39
C PRO A 65 -9.85 8.01 14.01
N PHE A 66 -9.64 7.39 15.18
CA PHE A 66 -10.70 6.66 15.89
C PHE A 66 -11.74 7.59 16.52
N ALA A 67 -11.42 8.85 16.76
CA ALA A 67 -12.40 9.86 17.24
C ALA A 67 -13.49 10.14 16.21
N ARG A 68 -13.26 9.75 14.92
CA ARG A 68 -14.23 9.82 13.82
C ARG A 68 -14.80 11.22 13.59
N GLU A 69 -13.95 12.23 13.75
CA GLU A 69 -14.31 13.61 13.43
C GLU A 69 -14.70 13.72 11.96
N PRO A 70 -15.78 14.44 11.60
CA PRO A 70 -16.27 14.51 10.22
C PRO A 70 -15.21 14.95 9.21
N GLU A 71 -14.34 15.89 9.59
CA GLU A 71 -13.26 16.42 8.76
C GLU A 71 -12.21 15.33 8.46
N VAL A 72 -11.85 14.53 9.47
CA VAL A 72 -10.93 13.39 9.30
C VAL A 72 -11.56 12.31 8.42
N LEU A 73 -12.84 11.99 8.64
CA LEU A 73 -13.55 11.00 7.82
C LEU A 73 -13.68 11.44 6.35
N ALA A 74 -13.92 12.73 6.11
CA ALA A 74 -14.01 13.27 4.75
C ALA A 74 -12.64 13.35 4.04
N SER A 75 -11.54 13.40 4.79
CA SER A 75 -10.19 13.47 4.23
C SER A 75 -9.60 12.12 3.84
N GLN A 76 -10.26 11.00 4.16
CA GLN A 76 -9.70 9.67 3.99
C GLN A 76 -10.70 8.66 3.44
N TYR A 77 -10.17 7.61 2.78
CA TYR A 77 -10.96 6.47 2.33
C TYR A 77 -10.17 5.16 2.47
N TYR A 78 -10.85 4.10 2.89
CA TYR A 78 -10.31 2.75 2.95
C TYR A 78 -11.04 1.83 1.98
N LEU A 79 -10.31 1.27 1.03
CA LEU A 79 -10.77 0.26 0.10
C LEU A 79 -10.35 -1.13 0.60
N ALA A 80 -11.32 -1.91 1.06
CA ALA A 80 -11.09 -3.29 1.50
C ALA A 80 -10.89 -4.24 0.32
N ASP A 81 -10.26 -5.39 0.51
CA ASP A 81 -10.16 -6.44 -0.51
C ASP A 81 -11.50 -7.16 -0.76
N ASP A 82 -12.38 -7.21 0.24
CA ASP A 82 -13.71 -7.81 0.13
C ASP A 82 -14.81 -6.77 -0.13
N PHE A 83 -15.60 -6.98 -1.18
CA PHE A 83 -16.58 -6.02 -1.68
C PHE A 83 -18.01 -6.51 -1.54
N ARG A 84 -18.88 -5.64 -1.03
CA ARG A 84 -20.31 -5.90 -0.96
C ARG A 84 -20.97 -5.71 -2.32
N LYS A 85 -21.75 -6.69 -2.75
CA LYS A 85 -22.64 -6.57 -3.90
C LYS A 85 -23.93 -5.86 -3.49
N VAL A 86 -24.16 -4.66 -4.00
CA VAL A 86 -25.37 -3.88 -3.72
C VAL A 86 -26.31 -3.90 -4.93
N SER A 87 -27.63 -3.90 -4.68
CA SER A 87 -28.65 -3.99 -5.73
C SER A 87 -28.99 -2.60 -6.32
N MET A 88 -27.94 -1.84 -6.72
CA MET A 88 -28.10 -0.55 -7.40
C MET A 88 -27.10 -0.43 -8.55
N LYS A 89 -27.32 0.51 -9.46
CA LYS A 89 -26.38 0.82 -10.54
C LYS A 89 -25.10 1.42 -9.95
N ALA A 90 -23.93 1.15 -10.58
CA ALA A 90 -22.67 1.71 -10.13
C ALA A 90 -22.68 3.25 -10.10
N SER A 91 -23.28 3.90 -11.11
CA SER A 91 -23.45 5.35 -11.13
C SER A 91 -24.32 5.88 -9.99
N ALA A 92 -25.40 5.18 -9.65
CA ALA A 92 -26.28 5.57 -8.54
C ALA A 92 -25.58 5.37 -7.18
N PHE A 93 -24.79 4.31 -7.04
CA PHE A 93 -23.92 4.10 -5.86
C PHE A 93 -22.93 5.25 -5.71
N ALA A 94 -22.19 5.57 -6.77
CA ALA A 94 -21.18 6.63 -6.73
C ALA A 94 -21.80 7.99 -6.39
N GLN A 95 -22.94 8.35 -7.02
CA GLN A 95 -23.66 9.59 -6.73
C GLN A 95 -24.14 9.69 -5.28
N GLY A 96 -24.67 8.60 -4.72
CA GLY A 96 -25.19 8.58 -3.34
C GLY A 96 -24.09 8.52 -2.30
N ALA A 97 -23.08 7.65 -2.49
CA ALA A 97 -21.99 7.50 -1.55
C ALA A 97 -20.99 8.67 -1.62
N GLY A 98 -20.70 9.18 -2.82
CA GLY A 98 -19.77 10.28 -3.04
C GLY A 98 -20.16 11.59 -2.35
N ALA A 99 -21.45 11.79 -2.06
CA ALA A 99 -21.93 12.96 -1.34
C ALA A 99 -21.32 13.18 0.06
N PHE A 100 -20.68 12.16 0.63
CA PHE A 100 -19.97 12.27 1.92
C PHE A 100 -18.54 12.80 1.79
N TRP A 101 -18.00 12.92 0.58
CA TRP A 101 -16.66 13.45 0.31
C TRP A 101 -16.77 14.75 -0.50
N PRO A 102 -16.28 15.88 0.04
CA PRO A 102 -16.43 17.18 -0.60
C PRO A 102 -15.80 17.29 -2.00
N GLU A 103 -14.67 16.58 -2.20
CA GLU A 103 -13.90 16.59 -3.44
C GLU A 103 -14.34 15.49 -4.43
N PHE A 104 -15.45 14.80 -4.17
CA PHE A 104 -15.95 13.78 -5.08
C PHE A 104 -16.38 14.37 -6.41
N GLU A 105 -15.87 13.80 -7.51
CA GLU A 105 -16.19 14.19 -8.87
C GLU A 105 -16.84 13.02 -9.63
N MET A 106 -18.13 13.19 -9.98
CA MET A 106 -18.86 12.18 -10.74
C MET A 106 -18.27 11.97 -12.15
N ASP A 107 -17.82 13.03 -12.81
CA ASP A 107 -17.20 12.94 -14.14
C ASP A 107 -15.91 12.13 -14.07
N LYS A 108 -15.09 12.34 -13.04
CA LYS A 108 -13.89 11.53 -12.77
C LYS A 108 -14.23 10.05 -12.57
N PHE A 109 -15.30 9.74 -11.80
CA PHE A 109 -15.77 8.37 -11.65
C PHE A 109 -16.11 7.74 -13.01
N MET A 110 -16.85 8.47 -13.86
CA MET A 110 -17.26 7.98 -15.19
C MET A 110 -16.06 7.76 -16.11
N GLU A 111 -15.07 8.65 -16.09
CA GLU A 111 -13.84 8.49 -16.87
C GLU A 111 -13.04 7.24 -16.43
N ILE A 112 -12.91 7.01 -15.12
CA ILE A 112 -12.18 5.85 -14.60
C ILE A 112 -12.95 4.55 -14.92
N MET A 113 -14.27 4.55 -14.81
CA MET A 113 -15.10 3.40 -15.22
C MET A 113 -14.91 3.09 -16.71
N SER A 114 -14.83 4.12 -17.57
CA SER A 114 -14.53 3.98 -19.00
C SER A 114 -13.13 3.42 -19.23
N LEU A 115 -12.11 3.91 -18.49
CA LEU A 115 -10.75 3.39 -18.56
C LEU A 115 -10.69 1.89 -18.20
N PHE A 116 -11.49 1.46 -17.23
CA PHE A 116 -11.63 0.06 -16.83
C PHE A 116 -12.59 -0.75 -17.72
N GLU A 117 -13.12 -0.17 -18.77
CA GLU A 117 -14.10 -0.83 -19.69
C GLU A 117 -15.28 -1.44 -18.92
N THR A 118 -15.77 -0.73 -17.90
CA THR A 118 -16.85 -1.20 -17.03
C THR A 118 -18.06 -0.28 -17.16
N ASP A 119 -19.25 -0.87 -17.44
CA ASP A 119 -20.49 -0.12 -17.63
C ASP A 119 -21.04 0.44 -16.30
N PRO A 120 -21.07 1.78 -16.10
CA PRO A 120 -21.59 2.40 -14.89
C PRO A 120 -23.13 2.26 -14.72
N SER A 121 -23.85 1.87 -15.77
CA SER A 121 -25.30 1.60 -15.72
C SER A 121 -25.64 0.20 -15.20
N MET A 122 -24.64 -0.70 -15.14
CA MET A 122 -24.83 -2.07 -14.66
C MET A 122 -25.09 -2.08 -13.14
N LYS A 123 -25.97 -2.98 -12.70
CA LYS A 123 -26.19 -3.22 -11.26
C LYS A 123 -24.99 -3.93 -10.66
N MET A 124 -24.49 -3.42 -9.54
CA MET A 124 -23.27 -3.96 -8.88
C MET A 124 -23.44 -5.42 -8.43
N ASN A 125 -24.66 -5.88 -8.11
CA ASN A 125 -24.91 -7.29 -7.79
C ASN A 125 -24.89 -8.23 -9.02
N ALA A 126 -24.95 -7.69 -10.23
CA ALA A 126 -24.84 -8.45 -11.48
C ALA A 126 -23.39 -8.45 -12.04
N MET A 127 -22.48 -7.68 -11.44
CA MET A 127 -21.08 -7.60 -11.86
C MET A 127 -20.29 -8.85 -11.48
N SER A 128 -19.31 -9.21 -12.32
CA SER A 128 -18.25 -10.14 -11.94
C SER A 128 -17.41 -9.55 -10.80
N THR A 129 -16.63 -10.39 -10.11
CA THR A 129 -15.74 -9.91 -9.02
C THR A 129 -14.75 -8.85 -9.54
N GLY A 130 -14.17 -9.05 -10.72
CA GLY A 130 -13.25 -8.08 -11.34
C GLY A 130 -13.93 -6.76 -11.70
N GLN A 131 -15.14 -6.80 -12.29
CA GLN A 131 -15.92 -5.59 -12.59
C GLN A 131 -16.33 -4.83 -11.33
N LEU A 132 -16.73 -5.55 -10.29
CA LEU A 132 -17.09 -4.96 -9.01
C LEU A 132 -15.87 -4.28 -8.37
N LYS A 133 -14.72 -4.94 -8.38
CA LYS A 133 -13.45 -4.38 -7.88
C LYS A 133 -13.07 -3.10 -8.64
N LYS A 134 -13.10 -3.13 -9.98
CA LYS A 134 -12.87 -1.95 -10.83
C LYS A 134 -13.81 -0.80 -10.47
N THR A 135 -15.08 -1.09 -10.22
CA THR A 135 -16.09 -0.09 -9.80
C THR A 135 -15.70 0.56 -8.46
N TYR A 136 -15.33 -0.23 -7.46
CA TYR A 136 -14.91 0.32 -6.16
C TYR A 136 -13.58 1.08 -6.23
N ILE A 137 -12.64 0.64 -7.06
CA ILE A 137 -11.39 1.39 -7.33
C ILE A 137 -11.72 2.72 -8.01
N SER A 138 -12.60 2.72 -9.03
CA SER A 138 -13.05 3.94 -9.70
C SER A 138 -13.67 4.92 -8.72
N PHE A 139 -14.49 4.42 -7.81
CA PHE A 139 -15.09 5.23 -6.75
C PHE A 139 -14.00 5.80 -5.81
N ALA A 140 -13.11 4.97 -5.30
CA ALA A 140 -12.04 5.40 -4.39
C ALA A 140 -11.17 6.51 -4.99
N LEU A 141 -10.77 6.37 -6.26
CA LEU A 141 -9.94 7.36 -6.96
C LEU A 141 -10.69 8.64 -7.35
N SER A 142 -12.03 8.59 -7.43
CA SER A 142 -12.86 9.78 -7.72
C SER A 142 -13.19 10.63 -6.50
N LEU A 143 -12.84 10.18 -5.29
CA LEU A 143 -13.14 10.89 -4.05
C LEU A 143 -12.25 12.11 -3.80
N GLY A 144 -11.07 12.19 -4.43
CA GLY A 144 -10.10 13.28 -4.20
C GLY A 144 -9.58 13.35 -2.76
N THR A 145 -9.57 12.22 -2.03
CA THR A 145 -9.17 12.20 -0.61
C THR A 145 -7.67 12.42 -0.42
N LYS A 146 -7.31 13.11 0.65
CA LYS A 146 -5.92 13.33 1.06
C LYS A 146 -5.23 12.03 1.50
N TYR A 147 -5.97 11.09 2.09
CA TYR A 147 -5.46 9.79 2.55
C TYR A 147 -6.26 8.66 1.91
N LEU A 148 -5.57 7.79 1.19
CA LEU A 148 -6.18 6.65 0.51
C LEU A 148 -5.49 5.35 0.93
N TYR A 149 -6.24 4.46 1.58
CA TYR A 149 -5.76 3.16 2.01
C TYR A 149 -6.36 2.07 1.13
N LEU A 150 -5.52 1.35 0.38
CA LEU A 150 -5.95 0.32 -0.57
C LEU A 150 -5.45 -1.05 -0.11
N ASP A 151 -6.38 -1.93 0.24
CA ASP A 151 -6.04 -3.29 0.69
C ASP A 151 -6.12 -4.26 -0.49
N GLU A 152 -4.96 -4.79 -0.92
CA GLU A 152 -4.80 -5.72 -2.05
C GLU A 152 -5.56 -5.29 -3.32
N PRO A 153 -5.41 -4.04 -3.82
CA PRO A 153 -6.27 -3.51 -4.89
C PRO A 153 -6.10 -4.25 -6.23
N THR A 154 -4.94 -4.85 -6.49
CA THR A 154 -4.66 -5.58 -7.75
C THR A 154 -4.98 -7.06 -7.68
N ASN A 155 -5.31 -7.59 -6.49
CA ASN A 155 -5.66 -8.99 -6.32
C ASN A 155 -6.91 -9.35 -7.13
N GLY A 156 -6.85 -10.40 -7.95
CA GLY A 156 -7.96 -10.85 -8.80
C GLY A 156 -8.21 -10.00 -10.06
N LEU A 157 -7.38 -9.00 -10.34
CA LEU A 157 -7.38 -8.29 -11.63
C LEU A 157 -6.50 -9.04 -12.65
N ASP A 158 -6.93 -9.03 -13.91
CA ASP A 158 -6.12 -9.49 -15.04
C ASP A 158 -5.00 -8.50 -15.38
N ILE A 159 -4.04 -8.93 -16.20
CA ILE A 159 -2.86 -8.12 -16.57
C ILE A 159 -3.23 -6.76 -17.16
N PRO A 160 -4.17 -6.64 -18.13
CA PRO A 160 -4.60 -5.34 -18.63
C PRO A 160 -5.20 -4.45 -17.55
N SER A 161 -6.04 -5.00 -16.67
CA SER A 161 -6.68 -4.24 -15.59
C SER A 161 -5.69 -3.74 -14.54
N LYS A 162 -4.61 -4.49 -14.26
CA LYS A 162 -3.52 -4.03 -13.41
C LYS A 162 -2.79 -2.82 -14.03
N ALA A 163 -2.58 -2.82 -15.35
CA ALA A 163 -2.00 -1.68 -16.06
C ALA A 163 -2.94 -0.46 -16.03
N GLN A 164 -4.24 -0.68 -16.25
CA GLN A 164 -5.27 0.36 -16.14
C GLN A 164 -5.31 0.94 -14.71
N PHE A 165 -5.20 0.10 -13.66
CA PHE A 165 -5.14 0.54 -12.27
C PHE A 165 -3.95 1.48 -12.01
N ARG A 166 -2.74 1.10 -12.45
CA ARG A 166 -1.56 1.97 -12.28
C ARG A 166 -1.72 3.32 -12.99
N SER A 167 -2.24 3.28 -14.23
CA SER A 167 -2.52 4.50 -14.99
C SER A 167 -3.57 5.38 -14.32
N ALA A 168 -4.66 4.77 -13.80
CA ALA A 168 -5.72 5.49 -13.08
C ALA A 168 -5.17 6.12 -11.79
N LEU A 169 -4.39 5.37 -11.02
CA LEU A 169 -3.79 5.85 -9.77
C LEU A 169 -2.94 7.08 -10.01
N MET A 170 -2.04 7.04 -10.99
CA MET A 170 -1.15 8.17 -11.31
C MET A 170 -1.88 9.38 -11.90
N LYS A 171 -2.96 9.16 -12.66
CA LYS A 171 -3.68 10.25 -13.34
C LYS A 171 -4.69 10.96 -12.45
N TYR A 172 -5.39 10.21 -11.59
CA TYR A 172 -6.58 10.72 -10.88
C TYR A 172 -6.38 10.98 -9.40
N THR A 173 -5.22 10.63 -8.84
CA THR A 173 -4.90 10.95 -7.45
C THR A 173 -4.25 12.33 -7.35
N PRO A 174 -4.70 13.20 -6.41
CA PRO A 174 -4.02 14.46 -6.13
C PRO A 174 -2.54 14.28 -5.75
N GLU A 175 -1.67 15.20 -6.18
CA GLU A 175 -0.22 15.11 -5.95
C GLU A 175 0.17 15.15 -4.47
N ASP A 176 -0.64 15.78 -3.62
CA ASP A 176 -0.44 15.88 -2.17
C ASP A 176 -1.08 14.72 -1.39
N SER A 177 -1.76 13.81 -2.07
CA SER A 177 -2.37 12.65 -1.43
C SER A 177 -1.34 11.64 -0.94
N THR A 178 -1.58 11.11 0.26
CA THR A 178 -0.82 9.98 0.81
C THR A 178 -1.59 8.70 0.57
N ILE A 179 -0.99 7.79 -0.17
CA ILE A 179 -1.60 6.51 -0.51
C ILE A 179 -0.83 5.39 0.18
N VAL A 180 -1.52 4.46 0.81
CA VAL A 180 -0.91 3.25 1.37
C VAL A 180 -1.55 2.04 0.70
N ILE A 181 -0.76 1.30 -0.06
CA ILE A 181 -1.21 0.12 -0.80
C ILE A 181 -0.65 -1.13 -0.13
N SER A 182 -1.50 -1.95 0.48
CA SER A 182 -1.08 -3.27 0.92
C SER A 182 -1.02 -4.22 -0.26
N THR A 183 0.03 -5.02 -0.34
CA THR A 183 0.13 -6.09 -1.33
C THR A 183 1.11 -7.18 -0.92
N HIS A 184 0.85 -8.39 -1.39
CA HIS A 184 1.80 -9.50 -1.43
C HIS A 184 2.29 -9.76 -2.88
N GLN A 185 1.74 -9.05 -3.88
CA GLN A 185 2.09 -9.12 -5.31
C GLN A 185 2.89 -7.89 -5.73
N VAL A 186 4.12 -7.79 -5.28
CA VAL A 186 4.98 -6.60 -5.41
C VAL A 186 5.23 -6.18 -6.86
N ARG A 187 5.36 -7.15 -7.77
CA ARG A 187 5.64 -6.89 -9.20
C ARG A 187 4.59 -6.01 -9.87
N ASP A 188 3.35 -6.06 -9.39
CA ASP A 188 2.27 -5.26 -9.97
C ASP A 188 2.42 -3.75 -9.73
N LEU A 189 3.17 -3.36 -8.70
CA LEU A 189 3.25 -1.99 -8.21
C LEU A 189 4.69 -1.43 -8.15
N GLU A 190 5.70 -2.23 -8.53
CA GLU A 190 7.14 -1.93 -8.38
C GLU A 190 7.56 -0.54 -8.89
N ASN A 191 6.89 -0.02 -9.91
CA ASN A 191 7.27 1.25 -10.53
C ASN A 191 6.50 2.45 -9.98
N ILE A 192 5.60 2.27 -9.02
CA ILE A 192 4.73 3.36 -8.51
C ILE A 192 4.77 3.51 -6.99
N ILE A 193 5.28 2.54 -6.26
CA ILE A 193 5.40 2.61 -4.80
C ILE A 193 6.76 3.15 -4.38
N ASP A 194 6.74 4.23 -3.61
CA ASP A 194 7.87 4.83 -2.92
C ASP A 194 7.32 5.75 -1.82
N PRO A 195 7.64 5.49 -0.55
CA PRO A 195 8.50 4.48 0.10
C PRO A 195 7.93 3.05 0.19
N ILE A 196 8.81 2.13 0.65
CA ILE A 196 8.49 0.72 0.91
C ILE A 196 8.48 0.46 2.41
N ILE A 197 7.38 -0.12 2.89
CA ILE A 197 7.21 -0.60 4.26
C ILE A 197 7.13 -2.13 4.22
N ILE A 198 8.01 -2.81 4.96
CA ILE A 198 7.96 -4.28 5.12
C ILE A 198 7.54 -4.59 6.55
N LEU A 199 6.36 -5.22 6.68
CA LEU A 199 5.77 -5.65 7.94
C LEU A 199 5.95 -7.17 8.10
N ASP A 200 6.44 -7.59 9.26
CA ASP A 200 6.53 -9.01 9.62
C ASP A 200 6.28 -9.23 11.11
N ARG A 201 5.42 -10.19 11.42
CA ARG A 201 5.16 -10.74 12.78
C ARG A 201 5.23 -9.69 13.89
N GLN A 202 4.36 -8.68 13.82
CA GLN A 202 4.22 -7.62 14.83
C GLN A 202 5.20 -6.44 14.71
N ASP A 203 6.12 -6.45 13.76
CA ASP A 203 7.19 -5.44 13.64
C ASP A 203 7.29 -4.85 12.24
N VAL A 204 7.80 -3.63 12.12
CA VAL A 204 8.21 -3.02 10.85
C VAL A 204 9.69 -3.29 10.66
N LEU A 205 10.02 -4.12 9.67
CA LEU A 205 11.40 -4.47 9.36
C LEU A 205 12.11 -3.41 8.53
N LEU A 206 11.35 -2.70 7.70
CA LEU A 206 11.84 -1.64 6.82
C LEU A 206 10.76 -0.57 6.62
N ASN A 207 11.15 0.68 6.64
CA ASN A 207 10.37 1.83 6.16
C ASN A 207 11.36 2.82 5.54
N ALA A 208 11.55 2.75 4.24
CA ALA A 208 12.57 3.53 3.54
C ALA A 208 12.14 3.86 2.10
N SER A 209 12.67 4.97 1.58
CA SER A 209 12.50 5.32 0.16
C SER A 209 13.33 4.39 -0.73
N VAL A 210 12.93 4.31 -2.01
CA VAL A 210 13.69 3.54 -3.02
C VAL A 210 15.10 4.09 -3.16
N GLU A 211 15.29 5.42 -3.04
CA GLU A 211 16.60 6.07 -3.03
C GLU A 211 17.44 5.63 -1.84
N GLU A 212 16.89 5.65 -0.63
CA GLU A 212 17.59 5.19 0.57
C GLU A 212 17.94 3.70 0.47
N ILE A 213 17.04 2.87 -0.05
CA ILE A 213 17.27 1.45 -0.26
C ILE A 213 18.44 1.22 -1.22
N SER A 214 18.46 1.90 -2.38
CA SER A 214 19.53 1.75 -3.37
C SER A 214 20.86 2.31 -2.90
N SER A 215 20.87 3.29 -2.00
CA SER A 215 22.10 3.81 -1.39
C SER A 215 22.75 2.82 -0.42
N LYS A 216 21.97 1.97 0.26
CA LYS A 216 22.44 1.05 1.29
C LYS A 216 22.57 -0.40 0.81
N LEU A 217 21.78 -0.80 -0.19
CA LEU A 217 21.75 -2.15 -0.74
C LEU A 217 21.99 -2.10 -2.25
N PHE A 218 22.84 -2.98 -2.73
CA PHE A 218 23.10 -3.17 -4.15
C PHE A 218 22.36 -4.40 -4.67
N PHE A 219 21.66 -4.22 -5.79
CA PHE A 219 20.89 -5.26 -6.47
C PHE A 219 21.64 -5.61 -7.77
N ASP A 220 22.18 -6.82 -7.82
CA ASP A 220 23.05 -7.28 -8.91
C ASP A 220 22.42 -8.44 -9.68
N TYR A 221 22.67 -8.44 -10.99
CA TYR A 221 22.34 -9.55 -11.90
C TYR A 221 23.65 -10.04 -12.52
N GLY A 222 24.28 -10.99 -11.86
CA GLY A 222 25.60 -11.48 -12.26
C GLY A 222 25.69 -12.98 -12.39
N THR A 223 26.83 -13.46 -12.91
CA THR A 223 27.12 -14.90 -13.05
C THR A 223 27.89 -15.45 -11.84
N THR A 224 28.40 -14.58 -10.95
CA THR A 224 29.20 -14.93 -9.79
C THR A 224 28.49 -14.44 -8.52
N LEU A 225 28.45 -15.29 -7.50
CA LEU A 225 27.87 -14.90 -6.20
C LEU A 225 28.82 -14.00 -5.42
N HIS A 226 28.27 -12.90 -4.88
CA HIS A 226 29.00 -12.03 -3.98
C HIS A 226 29.10 -12.66 -2.56
N PRO A 227 30.28 -12.70 -1.94
CA PRO A 227 30.46 -13.34 -0.62
C PRO A 227 29.61 -12.76 0.51
N GLY A 228 29.24 -11.47 0.42
CA GLY A 228 28.39 -10.76 1.38
C GLY A 228 26.91 -10.73 1.02
N SER A 229 26.44 -11.62 0.14
CA SER A 229 25.05 -11.61 -0.31
C SER A 229 24.09 -11.94 0.83
N LEU A 230 23.14 -11.03 1.09
CA LEU A 230 22.02 -11.21 2.01
C LEU A 230 20.91 -12.08 1.38
N TYR A 231 20.80 -12.03 0.06
CA TYR A 231 19.86 -12.85 -0.71
C TYR A 231 20.44 -13.17 -2.07
N SER A 232 20.22 -14.37 -2.52
CA SER A 232 20.49 -14.77 -3.89
C SER A 232 19.45 -15.79 -4.36
N GLU A 233 19.09 -15.68 -5.65
CA GLU A 233 18.22 -16.62 -6.35
C GLU A 233 18.81 -16.92 -7.71
N GLN A 234 18.85 -18.19 -8.08
CA GLN A 234 19.35 -18.61 -9.38
C GLN A 234 18.31 -18.37 -10.46
N LEU A 235 18.72 -17.70 -11.51
CA LEU A 235 17.91 -17.42 -12.69
C LEU A 235 18.56 -18.07 -13.92
N PRO A 236 17.83 -18.25 -15.04
CA PRO A 236 18.46 -18.62 -16.31
C PRO A 236 19.56 -17.62 -16.69
N GLY A 237 20.80 -18.08 -16.74
CA GLY A 237 21.97 -17.25 -17.10
C GLY A 237 22.71 -16.61 -15.94
N GLY A 238 22.30 -16.79 -14.67
CA GLY A 238 23.03 -16.21 -13.53
C GLY A 238 22.24 -16.17 -12.24
N PHE A 239 22.45 -15.14 -11.47
CA PHE A 239 21.82 -14.93 -10.16
C PHE A 239 21.28 -13.50 -10.07
N ILE A 240 20.12 -13.35 -9.45
CA ILE A 240 19.78 -12.08 -8.79
C ILE A 240 20.29 -12.15 -7.37
N GLN A 241 20.94 -11.09 -6.88
CA GLN A 241 21.49 -11.05 -5.53
C GLN A 241 21.38 -9.64 -4.94
N VAL A 242 21.34 -9.59 -3.59
CA VAL A 242 21.28 -8.34 -2.82
C VAL A 242 22.39 -8.40 -1.76
N TYR A 243 23.19 -7.36 -1.67
CA TYR A 243 24.25 -7.21 -0.67
C TYR A 243 24.42 -5.75 -0.26
N PRO A 244 25.11 -5.45 0.87
CA PRO A 244 25.36 -4.08 1.30
C PRO A 244 26.10 -3.27 0.23
N ASN A 245 25.63 -2.07 -0.07
CA ASN A 245 26.23 -1.18 -1.07
C ASN A 245 27.41 -0.42 -0.44
N THR A 246 28.60 -1.00 -0.50
CA THR A 246 29.83 -0.40 0.04
C THR A 246 30.54 0.55 -0.93
N GLU A 247 30.19 0.51 -2.20
CA GLU A 247 30.83 1.31 -3.26
C GLU A 247 30.02 2.57 -3.62
N GLY A 248 28.81 2.71 -3.09
CA GLY A 248 27.93 3.84 -3.37
C GLY A 248 27.43 3.88 -4.84
N VAL A 249 27.39 2.74 -5.50
CA VAL A 249 26.91 2.64 -6.89
C VAL A 249 25.40 2.44 -6.89
N GLU A 250 24.69 3.21 -7.70
CA GLU A 250 23.24 3.05 -7.84
C GLU A 250 22.89 1.74 -8.56
N SER A 251 21.87 1.06 -8.04
CA SER A 251 21.27 -0.12 -8.67
C SER A 251 19.75 -0.02 -8.66
N LYS A 252 19.10 -0.63 -9.66
CA LYS A 252 17.64 -0.69 -9.66
C LYS A 252 17.16 -1.64 -8.57
N VAL A 253 16.37 -1.11 -7.62
CA VAL A 253 15.76 -1.91 -6.55
C VAL A 253 14.84 -2.95 -7.16
N ASN A 254 15.06 -4.22 -6.82
CA ASN A 254 14.13 -5.31 -7.06
C ASN A 254 13.40 -5.59 -5.75
N ILE A 255 12.11 -5.26 -5.70
CA ILE A 255 11.36 -5.31 -4.44
C ILE A 255 11.16 -6.74 -3.94
N GLU A 256 11.06 -7.73 -4.82
CA GLU A 256 10.95 -9.15 -4.42
C GLU A 256 12.26 -9.66 -3.80
N ALA A 257 13.40 -9.31 -4.39
CA ALA A 257 14.71 -9.63 -3.82
C ALA A 257 14.95 -8.89 -2.51
N LEU A 258 14.55 -7.60 -2.41
CA LEU A 258 14.56 -6.82 -1.17
C LEU A 258 13.75 -7.51 -0.08
N PHE A 259 12.50 -7.86 -0.37
CA PHE A 259 11.61 -8.54 0.58
C PHE A 259 12.24 -9.80 1.16
N ASN A 260 12.82 -10.63 0.29
CA ASN A 260 13.49 -11.87 0.69
C ASN A 260 14.77 -11.60 1.50
N ALA A 261 15.58 -10.60 1.13
CA ALA A 261 16.79 -10.21 1.86
C ALA A 261 16.44 -9.73 3.28
N VAL A 262 15.45 -8.85 3.40
CA VAL A 262 14.95 -8.31 4.68
C VAL A 262 14.45 -9.43 5.60
N HIS A 263 13.67 -10.39 5.08
CA HIS A 263 13.16 -11.50 5.88
C HIS A 263 14.24 -12.48 6.36
N ARG A 264 15.27 -12.72 5.55
CA ARG A 264 16.37 -13.63 5.90
C ARG A 264 17.36 -13.01 6.88
N HIS A 265 17.60 -11.70 6.79
CA HIS A 265 18.65 -11.00 7.54
C HIS A 265 18.12 -9.76 8.25
N LYS A 266 17.05 -9.95 9.06
CA LYS A 266 16.33 -8.86 9.76
C LYS A 266 17.23 -7.95 10.56
N ASP A 267 18.16 -8.52 11.32
CA ASP A 267 19.05 -7.75 12.22
C ASP A 267 20.03 -6.90 11.41
N ILE A 268 20.64 -7.46 10.37
CA ILE A 268 21.58 -6.73 9.49
C ILE A 268 20.86 -5.58 8.77
N VAL A 269 19.67 -5.83 8.25
CA VAL A 269 18.91 -4.78 7.57
C VAL A 269 18.47 -3.70 8.55
N LYS A 270 17.98 -4.07 9.74
CA LYS A 270 17.65 -3.08 10.77
C LYS A 270 18.86 -2.22 11.16
N GLU A 271 20.02 -2.80 11.33
CA GLU A 271 21.26 -2.07 11.62
C GLU A 271 21.59 -1.08 10.50
N LEU A 272 21.60 -1.52 9.25
CA LEU A 272 21.87 -0.69 8.08
C LEU A 272 20.91 0.52 7.96
N PHE A 273 19.63 0.35 8.33
CA PHE A 273 18.62 1.41 8.19
C PHE A 273 18.38 2.22 9.48
N ASN A 274 18.87 1.79 10.66
CA ASN A 274 18.75 2.53 11.92
C ASN A 274 19.95 3.47 12.20
N GLU A 275 21.12 3.25 11.63
CA GLU A 275 22.30 4.13 11.80
C GLU A 275 22.10 5.55 11.23
N SER A 276 20.97 5.84 10.58
CA SER A 276 20.67 7.12 9.94
C SER A 276 19.55 7.91 10.64
N ARG A 277 19.12 7.50 11.86
CA ARG A 277 18.05 8.18 12.63
C ARG A 277 18.57 8.87 13.89
#